data_87a177ede1761de2fb1fccfb4a77d5f2
#
_entry.id   87a177ede1761de2fb1fccfb4a77d5f2
#
_cell.length_a   1.000
_cell.length_b   1.000
_cell.length_c   1.000
_cell.angle_alpha   90.00
_cell.angle_beta   90.00
_cell.angle_gamma   90.00
#
_symmetry.space_group_name_H-M   'P 1'
#
loop_
_entity.id
_entity.type
_entity.pdbx_description
1 polymer ?
#
loop_
_entity_poly.entity_id
_entity_poly.type
_entity_poly.pdbx_seq_one_letter_code
_entity_poly.pdbx_strand_id
1 'polypeptide(L)'
;MAIYEDSIFITTTNKKRTYSTHRYSLDGVCQERLQSLYSPYARVPELRRGLWFIHYSSDSPLSDRINIFSLDGELKQSLVDATGYFDILDTEEEDWVYFVNKRVVKYNLSTHEYQDLGAFPLKVHSFYEGSHHGLHFFACQWNSQLVAMRDKDGQGLEEVYRLDFSESGRGYSLWRHGVVPGMIEFINFYGSDLWVTTQKHLHRIDVATGKVLERKDETLPKMFIKGTLGYSLCNSYYTVFDFEAGRMLCNVRRDRFAYEGKEYSSGYTSLLLHEGIFYVSVRVSGIFFLAAFDIQTEEFVWHDLWDGWDINSVHIVGDRMIAHSHDEVRIYQRVGRLTCLQKLRGALLHLISPFTLDR
;
A
#
# COMPACT_ATOMS: atom_id res chain seq x y z
N MET A 1 10.10 3.63 0.08
CA MET A 1 10.95 2.78 0.93
C MET A 1 10.53 1.33 0.75
N ALA A 2 11.46 0.40 0.75
CA ALA A 2 11.19 -1.04 0.79
C ALA A 2 12.05 -1.71 1.86
N ILE A 3 11.60 -2.83 2.39
CA ILE A 3 12.35 -3.65 3.34
C ILE A 3 12.38 -5.07 2.79
N TYR A 4 13.56 -5.66 2.77
CA TYR A 4 13.75 -7.04 2.35
C TYR A 4 14.86 -7.66 3.20
N GLU A 5 14.56 -8.80 3.85
CA GLU A 5 15.43 -9.42 4.84
C GLU A 5 15.90 -8.38 5.89
N ASP A 6 17.20 -8.29 6.13
CA ASP A 6 17.80 -7.37 7.10
C ASP A 6 18.23 -6.02 6.49
N SER A 7 17.63 -5.62 5.39
CA SER A 7 17.99 -4.41 4.66
C SER A 7 16.82 -3.46 4.44
N ILE A 8 17.10 -2.17 4.60
CA ILE A 8 16.19 -1.08 4.29
C ILE A 8 16.68 -0.43 2.99
N PHE A 9 15.80 -0.33 2.00
CA PHE A 9 16.07 0.32 0.74
C PHE A 9 15.29 1.63 0.67
N ILE A 10 16.02 2.73 0.52
CA ILE A 10 15.43 4.06 0.46
C ILE A 10 15.70 4.64 -0.91
N THR A 11 14.63 4.87 -1.66
CA THR A 11 14.67 5.55 -2.94
C THR A 11 14.31 7.01 -2.74
N THR A 12 15.19 7.89 -3.17
CA THR A 12 15.00 9.33 -3.08
C THR A 12 14.93 9.95 -4.46
N THR A 13 14.32 11.12 -4.57
CA THR A 13 14.27 11.88 -5.81
C THR A 13 14.91 13.26 -5.61
N ASN A 14 15.61 13.75 -6.60
CA ASN A 14 16.12 15.10 -6.61
C ASN A 14 15.20 16.08 -7.37
N LYS A 15 15.56 17.36 -7.39
CA LYS A 15 14.82 18.41 -8.11
C LYS A 15 14.65 18.14 -9.62
N LYS A 16 15.52 17.33 -10.21
CA LYS A 16 15.46 16.92 -11.63
C LYS A 16 14.60 15.64 -11.84
N ARG A 17 13.88 15.19 -10.80
CA ARG A 17 13.08 13.95 -10.81
C ARG A 17 13.89 12.70 -11.15
N THR A 18 15.16 12.67 -10.76
CA THR A 18 15.98 11.47 -10.85
C THR A 18 15.94 10.72 -9.54
N TYR A 19 15.81 9.40 -9.61
CA TYR A 19 15.74 8.53 -8.45
C TYR A 19 17.11 7.94 -8.15
N SER A 20 17.37 7.74 -6.86
CA SER A 20 18.57 7.08 -6.36
C SER A 20 18.18 6.18 -5.21
N THR A 21 18.58 4.92 -5.27
CA THR A 21 18.26 3.93 -4.23
C THR A 21 19.53 3.62 -3.43
N HIS A 22 19.39 3.65 -2.10
CA HIS A 22 20.44 3.34 -1.14
C HIS A 22 20.00 2.19 -0.26
N ARG A 23 20.92 1.28 0.01
CA ARG A 23 20.74 0.17 0.96
C ARG A 23 21.30 0.56 2.33
N TYR A 24 20.52 0.31 3.37
CA TYR A 24 20.89 0.52 4.76
C TYR A 24 20.70 -0.77 5.54
N SER A 25 21.52 -0.96 6.59
CA SER A 25 21.24 -1.96 7.62
C SER A 25 20.01 -1.57 8.46
N LEU A 26 19.48 -2.52 9.25
CA LEU A 26 18.41 -2.23 10.21
C LEU A 26 18.83 -1.24 11.31
N ASP A 27 20.13 -1.00 11.50
CA ASP A 27 20.64 0.03 12.42
C ASP A 27 20.81 1.39 11.72
N GLY A 28 20.41 1.51 10.44
CA GLY A 28 20.43 2.74 9.67
C GLY A 28 21.82 3.14 9.14
N VAL A 29 22.76 2.20 9.09
CA VAL A 29 24.08 2.43 8.48
C VAL A 29 23.95 2.25 6.98
N CYS A 30 24.31 3.29 6.20
CA CYS A 30 24.36 3.19 4.74
C CYS A 30 25.43 2.20 4.32
N GLN A 31 25.03 1.15 3.64
CA GLN A 31 25.92 0.08 3.17
C GLN A 31 26.35 0.32 1.74
N GLU A 32 25.43 0.74 0.89
CA GLU A 32 25.62 0.75 -0.54
C GLU A 32 24.71 1.75 -1.25
N ARG A 33 25.16 2.27 -2.39
CA ARG A 33 24.36 3.00 -3.36
C ARG A 33 24.16 2.15 -4.61
N LEU A 34 22.91 1.81 -4.92
CA LEU A 34 22.56 1.03 -6.10
C LEU A 34 22.51 1.94 -7.34
N GLN A 35 23.66 2.14 -7.98
CA GLN A 35 23.80 3.09 -9.10
C GLN A 35 23.01 2.67 -10.35
N SER A 36 22.87 1.37 -10.58
CA SER A 36 22.13 0.78 -11.70
C SER A 36 20.62 1.06 -11.65
N LEU A 37 20.09 1.36 -10.45
CA LEU A 37 18.69 1.76 -10.28
C LEU A 37 18.48 3.28 -10.47
N TYR A 38 19.53 3.99 -10.89
CA TYR A 38 19.44 5.40 -11.21
C TYR A 38 18.85 5.60 -12.61
N SER A 39 17.76 6.33 -12.70
CA SER A 39 17.19 6.72 -13.99
C SER A 39 16.49 8.07 -13.89
N PRO A 40 16.71 8.99 -14.84
CA PRO A 40 16.07 10.30 -14.83
C PRO A 40 14.57 10.26 -15.09
N TYR A 41 14.03 9.17 -15.61
CA TYR A 41 12.63 9.04 -16.01
C TYR A 41 11.95 7.84 -15.37
N ALA A 42 12.64 7.13 -14.46
CA ALA A 42 12.05 5.99 -13.76
C ALA A 42 10.96 6.49 -12.80
N ARG A 43 9.96 5.66 -12.60
CA ARG A 43 9.08 5.75 -11.44
C ARG A 43 9.79 5.16 -10.23
N VAL A 44 9.18 5.31 -9.06
CA VAL A 44 9.72 4.71 -7.84
C VAL A 44 9.90 3.21 -8.07
N PRO A 45 11.12 2.67 -7.92
CA PRO A 45 11.35 1.24 -8.04
C PRO A 45 10.50 0.46 -7.05
N GLU A 46 9.89 -0.61 -7.51
CA GLU A 46 9.13 -1.54 -6.67
C GLU A 46 9.97 -2.76 -6.35
N LEU A 47 10.12 -3.08 -5.06
CA LEU A 47 10.83 -4.27 -4.61
C LEU A 47 9.82 -5.37 -4.28
N ARG A 48 9.94 -6.52 -4.97
CA ARG A 48 9.14 -7.72 -4.73
C ARG A 48 10.04 -8.94 -4.73
N ARG A 49 9.98 -9.74 -3.68
CA ARG A 49 10.69 -11.04 -3.57
C ARG A 49 12.17 -10.97 -4.00
N GLY A 50 12.88 -9.91 -3.58
CA GLY A 50 14.30 -9.71 -3.88
C GLY A 50 14.64 -9.21 -5.28
N LEU A 51 13.65 -8.84 -6.08
CA LEU A 51 13.84 -8.23 -7.39
C LEU A 51 13.30 -6.80 -7.42
N TRP A 52 14.02 -5.92 -8.10
CA TRP A 52 13.59 -4.56 -8.40
C TRP A 52 12.89 -4.48 -9.73
N PHE A 53 11.71 -3.88 -9.75
CA PHE A 53 10.94 -3.60 -10.95
C PHE A 53 10.93 -2.09 -11.18
N ILE A 54 11.47 -1.67 -12.33
CA ILE A 54 11.54 -0.26 -12.70
C ILE A 54 10.72 -0.03 -13.95
N HIS A 55 9.72 0.81 -13.79
CA HIS A 55 8.89 1.31 -14.86
C HIS A 55 9.28 2.75 -15.20
N TYR A 56 9.23 3.13 -16.47
CA TYR A 56 9.62 4.45 -16.94
C TYR A 56 8.39 5.32 -17.25
N SER A 57 8.52 6.63 -17.04
CA SER A 57 7.45 7.57 -17.39
C SER A 57 7.25 7.64 -18.91
N SER A 58 6.08 8.11 -19.35
CA SER A 58 5.73 8.27 -20.77
C SER A 58 6.72 9.17 -21.55
N ASP A 59 7.43 10.04 -20.87
CA ASP A 59 8.39 10.96 -21.46
C ASP A 59 9.78 10.32 -21.69
N SER A 60 9.96 9.08 -21.23
CA SER A 60 11.20 8.34 -21.40
C SER A 60 11.24 7.65 -22.77
N PRO A 61 12.39 7.57 -23.44
CA PRO A 61 12.57 6.69 -24.59
C PRO A 61 12.44 5.20 -24.25
N LEU A 62 12.42 4.86 -22.91
CA LEU A 62 12.21 3.51 -22.39
C LEU A 62 10.79 3.34 -21.82
N SER A 63 9.83 4.21 -22.19
CA SER A 63 8.48 4.22 -21.63
C SER A 63 7.65 2.95 -21.93
N ASP A 64 8.11 2.14 -22.88
CA ASP A 64 7.51 0.86 -23.25
C ASP A 64 8.11 -0.33 -22.51
N ARG A 65 8.97 -0.09 -21.50
CA ARG A 65 9.75 -1.16 -20.85
C ARG A 65 9.53 -1.22 -19.36
N ILE A 66 9.65 -2.44 -18.85
CA ILE A 66 9.87 -2.76 -17.44
C ILE A 66 11.25 -3.39 -17.34
N ASN A 67 12.16 -2.75 -16.63
CA ASN A 67 13.46 -3.34 -16.32
C ASN A 67 13.41 -4.02 -14.96
N ILE A 68 13.94 -5.24 -14.91
CA ILE A 68 13.98 -6.09 -13.72
C ILE A 68 15.44 -6.26 -13.32
N PHE A 69 15.75 -5.91 -12.07
CA PHE A 69 17.11 -5.99 -11.55
C PHE A 69 17.15 -6.90 -10.33
N SER A 70 18.30 -7.53 -10.10
CA SER A 70 18.58 -8.21 -8.84
C SER A 70 18.62 -7.22 -7.67
N LEU A 71 18.67 -7.75 -6.46
CA LEU A 71 18.80 -6.95 -5.24
C LEU A 71 20.04 -6.03 -5.26
N ASP A 72 21.14 -6.50 -5.86
CA ASP A 72 22.40 -5.75 -6.00
C ASP A 72 22.40 -4.80 -7.22
N GLY A 73 21.29 -4.72 -7.95
CA GLY A 73 21.12 -3.81 -9.07
C GLY A 73 21.65 -4.31 -10.41
N GLU A 74 21.93 -5.60 -10.57
CA GLU A 74 22.26 -6.19 -11.87
C GLU A 74 20.98 -6.35 -12.71
N LEU A 75 21.00 -5.88 -13.96
CA LEU A 75 19.87 -6.07 -14.89
C LEU A 75 19.70 -7.55 -15.23
N LYS A 76 18.57 -8.11 -14.85
CA LYS A 76 18.20 -9.50 -15.16
C LYS A 76 17.39 -9.60 -16.43
N GLN A 77 16.42 -8.70 -16.64
CA GLN A 77 15.51 -8.74 -17.78
C GLN A 77 15.00 -7.35 -18.14
N SER A 78 14.64 -7.16 -19.42
CA SER A 78 13.91 -6.00 -19.91
C SER A 78 12.70 -6.49 -20.71
N LEU A 79 11.51 -6.25 -20.18
CA LEU A 79 10.25 -6.57 -20.85
C LEU A 79 9.85 -5.39 -21.72
N VAL A 80 9.60 -5.64 -23.01
CA VAL A 80 9.20 -4.63 -24.00
C VAL A 80 7.69 -4.67 -24.19
N ASP A 81 7.11 -3.57 -24.68
CA ASP A 81 5.66 -3.38 -24.89
C ASP A 81 4.83 -3.34 -23.59
N ALA A 82 5.49 -3.10 -22.46
CA ALA A 82 4.85 -2.98 -21.15
C ALA A 82 4.53 -1.50 -20.83
N THR A 83 3.74 -0.86 -21.68
CA THR A 83 3.45 0.59 -21.59
C THR A 83 2.47 0.94 -20.47
N GLY A 84 2.77 1.95 -19.67
CA GLY A 84 1.89 2.53 -18.66
C GLY A 84 2.12 2.02 -17.24
N TYR A 85 1.18 2.27 -16.33
CA TYR A 85 1.17 1.67 -14.99
C TYR A 85 0.92 0.18 -15.10
N PHE A 86 1.58 -0.60 -14.25
CA PHE A 86 1.28 -2.01 -14.10
C PHE A 86 1.07 -2.34 -12.62
N ASP A 87 0.25 -3.33 -12.39
CA ASP A 87 0.13 -3.99 -11.11
C ASP A 87 0.91 -5.31 -11.16
N ILE A 88 1.59 -5.62 -10.08
CA ILE A 88 2.26 -6.92 -9.91
C ILE A 88 1.35 -7.78 -9.05
N LEU A 89 0.86 -8.88 -9.63
CA LEU A 89 0.00 -9.82 -8.93
C LEU A 89 0.80 -11.05 -8.55
N ASP A 90 0.72 -11.43 -7.28
CA ASP A 90 1.23 -12.72 -6.83
C ASP A 90 0.36 -13.85 -7.39
N THR A 91 0.97 -14.94 -7.83
CA THR A 91 0.28 -16.15 -8.23
C THR A 91 0.27 -17.17 -7.10
N GLU A 92 -0.50 -18.24 -7.22
CA GLU A 92 -0.42 -19.38 -6.30
C GLU A 92 0.91 -20.13 -6.41
N GLU A 93 1.57 -20.06 -7.59
CA GLU A 93 2.90 -20.58 -7.81
C GLU A 93 3.95 -19.61 -7.26
N GLU A 94 4.74 -20.04 -6.28
CA GLU A 94 5.65 -19.19 -5.51
C GLU A 94 6.65 -18.39 -6.37
N ASP A 95 7.13 -18.99 -7.48
CA ASP A 95 8.12 -18.36 -8.36
C ASP A 95 7.53 -17.49 -9.47
N TRP A 96 6.22 -17.38 -9.56
CA TRP A 96 5.59 -16.65 -10.65
C TRP A 96 4.86 -15.41 -10.18
N VAL A 97 4.86 -14.38 -11.04
CA VAL A 97 4.05 -13.16 -10.88
C VAL A 97 3.43 -12.79 -12.21
N TYR A 98 2.30 -12.08 -12.14
CA TYR A 98 1.74 -11.41 -13.30
C TYR A 98 2.08 -9.92 -13.29
N PHE A 99 2.50 -9.40 -14.42
CA PHE A 99 2.42 -7.97 -14.73
C PHE A 99 1.16 -7.70 -15.50
N VAL A 100 0.33 -6.83 -14.95
CA VAL A 100 -0.98 -6.52 -15.53
C VAL A 100 -1.08 -5.03 -15.82
N ASN A 101 -1.34 -4.72 -17.09
CA ASN A 101 -1.63 -3.37 -17.55
C ASN A 101 -2.59 -3.46 -18.76
N LYS A 102 -2.16 -3.05 -19.95
CA LYS A 102 -2.88 -3.31 -21.21
C LYS A 102 -2.71 -4.76 -21.68
N ARG A 103 -1.67 -5.40 -21.20
CA ARG A 103 -1.33 -6.81 -21.44
C ARG A 103 -1.14 -7.54 -20.13
N VAL A 104 -1.22 -8.84 -20.18
CA VAL A 104 -0.88 -9.74 -19.09
C VAL A 104 0.42 -10.46 -19.45
N VAL A 105 1.44 -10.30 -18.63
CA VAL A 105 2.72 -11.00 -18.79
C VAL A 105 2.95 -11.85 -17.55
N LYS A 106 3.09 -13.16 -17.71
CA LYS A 106 3.53 -14.08 -16.67
C LYS A 106 5.06 -14.09 -16.65
N TYR A 107 5.65 -13.91 -15.47
CA TYR A 107 7.09 -13.80 -15.28
C TYR A 107 7.56 -14.71 -14.15
N ASN A 108 8.61 -15.51 -14.41
CA ASN A 108 9.24 -16.37 -13.40
C ASN A 108 10.37 -15.61 -12.71
N LEU A 109 10.28 -15.49 -11.37
CA LEU A 109 11.23 -14.74 -10.54
C LEU A 109 12.60 -15.42 -10.43
N SER A 110 12.64 -16.76 -10.55
CA SER A 110 13.86 -17.56 -10.40
C SER A 110 14.59 -17.79 -11.72
N THR A 111 13.86 -18.17 -12.79
CA THR A 111 14.46 -18.44 -14.10
C THR A 111 14.56 -17.23 -15.00
N HIS A 112 13.82 -16.16 -14.68
CA HIS A 112 13.69 -14.94 -15.48
C HIS A 112 13.00 -15.15 -16.84
N GLU A 113 12.35 -16.29 -17.04
CA GLU A 113 11.51 -16.54 -18.19
C GLU A 113 10.21 -15.77 -18.11
N TYR A 114 9.68 -15.37 -19.26
CA TYR A 114 8.38 -14.70 -19.31
C TYR A 114 7.54 -15.19 -20.48
N GLN A 115 6.24 -15.08 -20.32
CA GLN A 115 5.25 -15.40 -21.32
C GLN A 115 4.26 -14.25 -21.46
N ASP A 116 4.10 -13.73 -22.66
CA ASP A 116 3.04 -12.77 -22.98
C ASP A 116 1.73 -13.50 -23.21
N LEU A 117 0.75 -13.24 -22.37
CA LEU A 117 -0.56 -13.90 -22.38
C LEU A 117 -1.62 -13.08 -23.11
N GLY A 118 -1.21 -11.97 -23.75
CA GLY A 118 -2.09 -11.16 -24.57
C GLY A 118 -2.70 -9.95 -23.89
N ALA A 119 -3.79 -9.43 -24.43
CA ALA A 119 -4.43 -8.23 -23.93
C ALA A 119 -5.11 -8.47 -22.59
N PHE A 120 -4.96 -7.49 -21.65
CA PHE A 120 -5.72 -7.50 -20.41
C PHE A 120 -7.18 -7.13 -20.69
N PRO A 121 -8.15 -7.93 -20.25
CA PRO A 121 -9.56 -7.77 -20.63
C PRO A 121 -10.25 -6.57 -19.98
N LEU A 122 -9.66 -5.96 -18.94
CA LEU A 122 -10.24 -4.81 -18.29
C LEU A 122 -9.75 -3.50 -18.91
N LYS A 123 -10.58 -2.46 -18.82
CA LYS A 123 -10.21 -1.12 -19.28
C LYS A 123 -9.14 -0.51 -18.39
N VAL A 124 -8.30 0.32 -18.96
CA VAL A 124 -7.35 1.20 -18.26
C VAL A 124 -8.09 1.98 -17.17
N HIS A 125 -7.54 2.03 -15.95
CA HIS A 125 -8.08 2.60 -14.70
C HIS A 125 -8.80 1.61 -13.76
N SER A 126 -8.54 0.31 -13.91
CA SER A 126 -8.85 -0.65 -12.86
C SER A 126 -7.67 -0.70 -11.89
N PHE A 127 -7.97 -0.70 -10.58
CA PHE A 127 -6.97 -0.80 -9.52
C PHE A 127 -7.02 -2.19 -8.94
N TYR A 128 -5.84 -2.78 -8.75
CA TYR A 128 -5.73 -4.05 -8.07
C TYR A 128 -5.93 -3.86 -6.57
N GLU A 129 -6.88 -4.60 -6.00
CA GLU A 129 -7.27 -4.50 -4.60
C GLU A 129 -6.70 -5.64 -3.74
N GLY A 130 -6.26 -6.71 -4.38
CA GLY A 130 -5.69 -7.87 -3.72
C GLY A 130 -6.12 -9.19 -4.32
N SER A 131 -5.59 -10.28 -3.77
CA SER A 131 -5.98 -11.66 -4.10
C SER A 131 -6.57 -12.34 -2.89
N HIS A 132 -7.54 -13.22 -3.12
CA HIS A 132 -8.17 -14.02 -2.09
C HIS A 132 -8.81 -15.28 -2.71
N HIS A 133 -8.54 -16.45 -2.12
CA HIS A 133 -9.01 -17.75 -2.62
C HIS A 133 -8.76 -17.99 -4.11
N GLY A 134 -7.55 -17.69 -4.59
CA GLY A 134 -7.17 -17.88 -5.99
C GLY A 134 -7.82 -16.90 -6.97
N LEU A 135 -8.53 -15.89 -6.49
CA LEU A 135 -9.10 -14.82 -7.29
C LEU A 135 -8.34 -13.52 -7.08
N HIS A 136 -8.16 -12.78 -8.17
CA HIS A 136 -7.61 -11.43 -8.20
C HIS A 136 -8.73 -10.43 -8.37
N PHE A 137 -8.77 -9.40 -7.53
CA PHE A 137 -9.84 -8.41 -7.50
C PHE A 137 -9.39 -7.07 -8.02
N PHE A 138 -10.14 -6.53 -8.95
CA PHE A 138 -9.89 -5.23 -9.58
C PHE A 138 -11.10 -4.31 -9.40
N ALA A 139 -10.89 -3.17 -8.74
CA ALA A 139 -11.88 -2.13 -8.62
C ALA A 139 -11.79 -1.16 -9.81
N CYS A 140 -12.82 -1.12 -10.61
CA CYS A 140 -12.98 -0.14 -11.68
C CYS A 140 -13.70 1.09 -11.12
N GLN A 141 -12.99 1.96 -10.43
CA GLN A 141 -13.57 3.08 -9.68
C GLN A 141 -14.50 3.97 -10.50
N TRP A 142 -14.15 4.22 -11.76
CA TRP A 142 -14.95 5.08 -12.66
C TRP A 142 -16.30 4.48 -13.08
N ASN A 143 -16.45 3.17 -12.98
CA ASN A 143 -17.64 2.45 -13.38
C ASN A 143 -18.35 1.80 -12.19
N SER A 144 -17.89 2.02 -10.97
CA SER A 144 -18.43 1.39 -9.76
C SER A 144 -18.47 -0.14 -9.84
N GLN A 145 -17.52 -0.73 -10.52
CA GLN A 145 -17.46 -2.17 -10.76
C GLN A 145 -16.32 -2.81 -10.00
N LEU A 146 -16.58 -4.01 -9.50
CA LEU A 146 -15.58 -4.93 -8.99
C LEU A 146 -15.54 -6.16 -9.89
N VAL A 147 -14.36 -6.51 -10.36
CA VAL A 147 -14.14 -7.65 -11.23
C VAL A 147 -13.26 -8.66 -10.52
N ALA A 148 -13.71 -9.89 -10.43
CA ALA A 148 -12.93 -11.02 -9.97
C ALA A 148 -12.37 -11.78 -11.18
N MET A 149 -11.08 -12.01 -11.17
CA MET A 149 -10.36 -12.73 -12.20
C MET A 149 -9.61 -13.90 -11.62
N ARG A 150 -9.43 -14.94 -12.40
CA ARG A 150 -8.68 -16.13 -12.02
C ARG A 150 -7.61 -16.42 -13.07
N ASP A 151 -6.53 -17.04 -12.62
CA ASP A 151 -5.57 -17.66 -13.51
C ASP A 151 -6.24 -18.83 -14.28
N LYS A 152 -6.11 -18.80 -15.60
CA LYS A 152 -6.55 -19.87 -16.49
C LYS A 152 -5.40 -20.82 -16.76
N ASP A 153 -5.05 -21.65 -15.78
CA ASP A 153 -4.01 -22.67 -15.90
C ASP A 153 -2.69 -22.13 -16.50
N GLY A 154 -2.26 -20.93 -16.07
CA GLY A 154 -1.07 -20.27 -16.60
C GLY A 154 -1.21 -19.67 -18.00
N GLN A 155 -2.41 -19.68 -18.58
CA GLN A 155 -2.68 -19.16 -19.94
C GLN A 155 -3.22 -17.71 -19.92
N GLY A 156 -3.30 -17.07 -18.77
CA GLY A 156 -3.77 -15.70 -18.60
C GLY A 156 -4.85 -15.57 -17.54
N LEU A 157 -5.42 -14.39 -17.46
CA LEU A 157 -6.47 -14.06 -16.52
C LEU A 157 -7.83 -14.13 -17.22
N GLU A 158 -8.78 -14.88 -16.66
CA GLU A 158 -10.17 -14.91 -17.10
C GLU A 158 -11.09 -14.25 -16.07
N GLU A 159 -12.11 -13.54 -16.53
CA GLU A 159 -13.15 -12.97 -15.68
C GLU A 159 -14.05 -14.09 -15.14
N VAL A 160 -14.14 -14.19 -13.82
CA VAL A 160 -15.03 -15.15 -13.15
C VAL A 160 -16.40 -14.53 -12.94
N TYR A 161 -16.44 -13.30 -12.43
CA TYR A 161 -17.66 -12.51 -12.29
C TYR A 161 -17.36 -11.01 -12.22
N ARG A 162 -18.42 -10.24 -12.43
CA ARG A 162 -18.40 -8.78 -12.33
C ARG A 162 -19.59 -8.31 -11.51
N LEU A 163 -19.33 -7.39 -10.58
CA LEU A 163 -20.34 -6.76 -9.74
C LEU A 163 -20.44 -5.28 -10.11
N ASP A 164 -21.64 -4.77 -10.17
CA ASP A 164 -21.95 -3.37 -10.44
C ASP A 164 -22.61 -2.73 -9.22
N PHE A 165 -22.03 -1.69 -8.69
CA PHE A 165 -22.51 -0.95 -7.52
C PHE A 165 -23.10 0.42 -7.90
N SER A 166 -23.35 0.70 -9.16
CA SER A 166 -23.85 2.00 -9.63
C SER A 166 -25.16 2.44 -8.95
N GLU A 167 -25.99 1.49 -8.51
CA GLU A 167 -27.21 1.78 -7.75
C GLU A 167 -26.96 2.12 -6.28
N SER A 168 -25.74 1.92 -5.77
CA SER A 168 -25.40 2.07 -4.36
C SER A 168 -25.14 3.51 -3.91
N GLY A 169 -25.57 4.48 -4.66
CA GLY A 169 -25.58 5.88 -4.26
C GLY A 169 -24.92 6.88 -5.21
N ARG A 170 -25.01 8.15 -4.87
CA ARG A 170 -24.36 9.21 -5.62
C ARG A 170 -22.99 9.47 -5.02
N GLY A 171 -21.92 9.17 -5.76
CA GLY A 171 -20.56 9.48 -5.38
C GLY A 171 -20.17 10.92 -5.69
N TYR A 172 -19.29 11.49 -4.87
CA TYR A 172 -18.58 12.71 -5.21
C TYR A 172 -17.23 12.35 -5.81
N SER A 173 -17.02 12.64 -7.07
CA SER A 173 -15.67 12.66 -7.62
C SER A 173 -15.04 14.02 -7.30
N LEU A 174 -13.98 14.05 -6.53
CA LEU A 174 -13.19 15.26 -6.25
C LEU A 174 -12.37 15.73 -7.47
N TRP A 175 -12.29 14.96 -8.53
CA TRP A 175 -11.45 15.26 -9.70
C TRP A 175 -12.26 15.20 -10.98
N ARG A 176 -12.37 16.32 -11.68
CA ARG A 176 -12.71 16.59 -13.10
C ARG A 176 -13.72 15.69 -13.88
N HIS A 177 -14.18 14.56 -13.34
CA HIS A 177 -14.91 13.55 -14.08
C HIS A 177 -16.38 13.36 -13.66
N GLY A 178 -16.89 14.24 -12.81
CA GLY A 178 -18.30 14.17 -12.40
C GLY A 178 -18.56 13.21 -11.24
N VAL A 179 -19.83 13.01 -10.93
CA VAL A 179 -20.31 12.14 -9.86
C VAL A 179 -20.31 10.69 -10.34
N VAL A 180 -19.54 9.82 -9.70
CA VAL A 180 -19.57 8.36 -9.93
C VAL A 180 -20.47 7.74 -8.87
N PRO A 181 -21.66 7.27 -9.21
CA PRO A 181 -22.54 6.61 -8.26
C PRO A 181 -21.96 5.26 -7.85
N GLY A 182 -22.05 4.94 -6.54
CA GLY A 182 -21.62 3.64 -6.03
C GLY A 182 -20.12 3.38 -6.07
N MET A 183 -19.28 4.42 -6.00
CA MET A 183 -17.83 4.28 -5.97
C MET A 183 -17.42 3.36 -4.80
N ILE A 184 -16.55 2.39 -5.10
CA ILE A 184 -15.95 1.50 -4.12
C ILE A 184 -14.90 2.30 -3.33
N GLU A 185 -15.05 2.33 -2.01
CA GLU A 185 -14.13 3.05 -1.11
C GLU A 185 -13.13 2.09 -0.48
N PHE A 186 -13.62 0.95 0.02
CA PHE A 186 -12.79 -0.03 0.71
C PHE A 186 -13.24 -1.46 0.42
N ILE A 187 -12.27 -2.36 0.43
CA ILE A 187 -12.48 -3.80 0.32
C ILE A 187 -11.76 -4.49 1.48
N ASN A 188 -12.49 -5.35 2.18
CA ASN A 188 -11.96 -6.18 3.25
C ASN A 188 -12.26 -7.65 2.94
N PHE A 189 -11.26 -8.53 3.06
CA PHE A 189 -11.38 -9.96 2.85
C PHE A 189 -11.43 -10.68 4.19
N TYR A 190 -12.43 -11.55 4.39
CA TYR A 190 -12.53 -12.35 5.58
C TYR A 190 -13.17 -13.72 5.30
N GLY A 191 -12.46 -14.81 5.58
CA GLY A 191 -12.95 -16.17 5.30
C GLY A 191 -13.31 -16.33 3.82
N SER A 192 -14.52 -16.81 3.55
CA SER A 192 -15.09 -16.92 2.20
C SER A 192 -15.79 -15.65 1.71
N ASP A 193 -15.74 -14.58 2.49
CA ASP A 193 -16.51 -13.37 2.23
C ASP A 193 -15.63 -12.20 1.81
N LEU A 194 -16.17 -11.42 0.91
CA LEU A 194 -15.68 -10.13 0.49
C LEU A 194 -16.63 -9.05 1.01
N TRP A 195 -16.09 -8.08 1.75
CA TRP A 195 -16.83 -6.96 2.28
C TRP A 195 -16.47 -5.69 1.51
N VAL A 196 -17.39 -5.24 0.67
CA VAL A 196 -17.22 -4.07 -0.18
C VAL A 196 -17.99 -2.89 0.39
N THR A 197 -17.25 -1.84 0.73
CA THR A 197 -17.82 -0.57 1.14
C THR A 197 -17.93 0.36 -0.07
N THR A 198 -19.13 0.80 -0.32
CA THR A 198 -19.41 1.95 -1.20
C THR A 198 -19.73 3.17 -0.33
N GLN A 199 -20.00 4.30 -0.94
CA GLN A 199 -20.25 5.54 -0.16
C GLN A 199 -21.42 5.46 0.83
N LYS A 200 -22.37 4.54 0.64
CA LYS A 200 -23.57 4.43 1.49
C LYS A 200 -23.80 3.05 2.05
N HIS A 201 -23.26 2.04 1.41
CA HIS A 201 -23.63 0.67 1.72
C HIS A 201 -22.40 -0.20 1.92
N LEU A 202 -22.57 -1.15 2.81
CA LEU A 202 -21.68 -2.29 3.00
C LEU A 202 -22.31 -3.51 2.35
N HIS A 203 -21.58 -4.17 1.48
CA HIS A 203 -22.01 -5.38 0.80
C HIS A 203 -21.16 -6.55 1.29
N ARG A 204 -21.82 -7.62 1.77
CA ARG A 204 -21.20 -8.92 2.01
C ARG A 204 -21.40 -9.79 0.79
N ILE A 205 -20.34 -10.34 0.25
CA ILE A 205 -20.34 -11.03 -1.04
C ILE A 205 -19.60 -12.35 -0.86
N ASP A 206 -20.16 -13.43 -1.36
CA ASP A 206 -19.47 -14.72 -1.46
C ASP A 206 -18.35 -14.62 -2.48
N VAL A 207 -17.12 -14.88 -2.05
CA VAL A 207 -15.92 -14.71 -2.86
C VAL A 207 -15.94 -15.62 -4.10
N ALA A 208 -16.40 -16.86 -3.96
CA ALA A 208 -16.32 -17.85 -5.03
C ALA A 208 -17.32 -17.57 -6.18
N THR A 209 -18.50 -17.05 -5.82
CA THR A 209 -19.63 -16.91 -6.77
C THR A 209 -19.95 -15.46 -7.14
N GLY A 210 -19.46 -14.49 -6.40
CA GLY A 210 -19.84 -13.08 -6.55
C GLY A 210 -21.28 -12.77 -6.08
N LYS A 211 -21.96 -13.73 -5.42
CA LYS A 211 -23.31 -13.51 -4.95
C LYS A 211 -23.30 -12.53 -3.78
N VAL A 212 -24.11 -11.47 -3.87
CA VAL A 212 -24.37 -10.58 -2.74
C VAL A 212 -25.22 -11.31 -1.71
N LEU A 213 -24.63 -11.57 -0.54
CA LEU A 213 -25.28 -12.27 0.57
C LEU A 213 -26.08 -11.32 1.45
N GLU A 214 -25.56 -10.10 1.62
CA GLU A 214 -26.16 -9.09 2.48
C GLU A 214 -25.80 -7.68 2.00
N ARG A 215 -26.70 -6.72 2.23
CA ARG A 215 -26.47 -5.28 2.04
C ARG A 215 -26.96 -4.53 3.26
N LYS A 216 -26.13 -3.61 3.77
CA LYS A 216 -26.40 -2.77 4.94
C LYS A 216 -26.23 -1.30 4.63
N ASP A 217 -27.02 -0.46 5.30
CA ASP A 217 -26.91 1.01 5.24
C ASP A 217 -25.84 1.52 6.23
N GLU A 218 -24.67 0.93 6.14
CA GLU A 218 -23.48 1.29 6.92
C GLU A 218 -22.24 1.22 6.05
N THR A 219 -21.13 1.78 6.52
CA THR A 219 -19.85 1.76 5.82
C THR A 219 -18.75 1.28 6.75
N LEU A 220 -17.78 0.53 6.20
CA LEU A 220 -16.58 0.11 6.92
C LEU A 220 -15.36 0.76 6.29
N PRO A 221 -14.44 1.31 7.08
CA PRO A 221 -13.12 1.70 6.59
C PRO A 221 -12.28 0.47 6.20
N LYS A 222 -11.07 0.69 5.71
CA LYS A 222 -10.08 -0.40 5.64
C LYS A 222 -9.81 -0.91 7.03
N MET A 223 -9.95 -2.22 7.22
CA MET A 223 -9.82 -2.87 8.53
C MET A 223 -8.53 -3.68 8.61
N PHE A 224 -7.95 -3.70 9.79
CA PHE A 224 -6.89 -4.65 10.17
C PHE A 224 -7.53 -5.81 10.91
N ILE A 225 -7.45 -7.00 10.35
CA ILE A 225 -8.18 -8.17 10.85
C ILE A 225 -7.29 -8.99 11.78
N LYS A 226 -7.83 -9.31 12.97
CA LYS A 226 -7.21 -10.19 13.96
C LYS A 226 -8.26 -11.16 14.49
N GLY A 227 -8.12 -12.44 14.16
CA GLY A 227 -9.16 -13.44 14.43
C GLY A 227 -10.43 -13.11 13.64
N THR A 228 -11.57 -13.03 14.32
CA THR A 228 -12.88 -12.68 13.71
C THR A 228 -13.13 -11.17 13.68
N LEU A 229 -12.29 -10.39 14.36
CA LEU A 229 -12.49 -8.95 14.54
C LEU A 229 -11.63 -8.14 13.61
N GLY A 230 -12.24 -7.15 12.99
CA GLY A 230 -11.55 -6.08 12.27
C GLY A 230 -11.51 -4.82 13.12
N TYR A 231 -10.39 -4.14 13.02
CA TYR A 231 -10.10 -2.91 13.76
C TYR A 231 -9.69 -1.79 12.78
N SER A 232 -10.11 -0.58 13.05
CA SER A 232 -9.65 0.62 12.34
C SER A 232 -9.60 1.82 13.28
N LEU A 233 -8.58 2.64 13.13
CA LEU A 233 -8.52 3.97 13.73
C LEU A 233 -8.24 4.96 12.59
N CYS A 234 -9.30 5.54 12.05
CA CYS A 234 -9.25 6.38 10.86
C CYS A 234 -10.18 7.57 10.98
N ASN A 235 -9.77 8.74 10.47
CA ASN A 235 -10.57 9.97 10.41
C ASN A 235 -11.24 10.39 11.73
N SER A 236 -10.64 10.12 12.87
CA SER A 236 -11.20 10.39 14.20
C SER A 236 -12.22 9.37 14.70
N TYR A 237 -12.30 8.19 14.10
CA TYR A 237 -13.16 7.11 14.58
C TYR A 237 -12.34 5.86 14.89
N TYR A 238 -12.60 5.27 16.05
CA TYR A 238 -12.19 3.91 16.38
C TYR A 238 -13.34 2.98 16.09
N THR A 239 -13.10 2.02 15.21
CA THR A 239 -14.13 1.09 14.71
C THR A 239 -13.68 -0.33 14.97
N VAL A 240 -14.59 -1.14 15.53
CA VAL A 240 -14.44 -2.58 15.69
C VAL A 240 -15.61 -3.27 15.02
N PHE A 241 -15.34 -4.20 14.13
CA PHE A 241 -16.35 -4.96 13.40
C PHE A 241 -16.11 -6.45 13.56
N ASP A 242 -17.16 -7.20 13.87
CA ASP A 242 -17.14 -8.66 13.93
C ASP A 242 -17.53 -9.21 12.55
N PHE A 243 -16.56 -9.73 11.84
CA PHE A 243 -16.74 -10.26 10.48
C PHE A 243 -17.53 -11.57 10.46
N GLU A 244 -17.44 -12.40 11.51
CA GLU A 244 -18.19 -13.64 11.62
C GLU A 244 -19.68 -13.35 11.88
N ALA A 245 -19.96 -12.49 12.85
CA ALA A 245 -21.34 -12.05 13.15
C ALA A 245 -21.87 -11.01 12.15
N GLY A 246 -21.02 -10.43 11.31
CA GLY A 246 -21.37 -9.41 10.33
C GLY A 246 -21.92 -8.13 10.96
N ARG A 247 -21.40 -7.68 12.11
CA ARG A 247 -21.94 -6.52 12.81
C ARG A 247 -20.89 -5.60 13.40
N MET A 248 -21.23 -4.32 13.46
CA MET A 248 -20.47 -3.31 14.17
C MET A 248 -20.55 -3.56 15.69
N LEU A 249 -19.40 -3.71 16.34
CA LEU A 249 -19.29 -3.80 17.79
C LEU A 249 -19.00 -2.45 18.43
N CYS A 250 -18.19 -1.62 17.77
CA CYS A 250 -17.80 -0.32 18.25
C CYS A 250 -17.60 0.62 17.06
N ASN A 251 -18.11 1.85 17.18
CA ASN A 251 -17.81 2.95 16.26
C ASN A 251 -17.84 4.25 17.07
N VAL A 252 -16.74 4.55 17.72
CA VAL A 252 -16.64 5.66 18.69
C VAL A 252 -15.76 6.75 18.13
N ARG A 253 -16.25 7.98 18.26
CA ARG A 253 -15.47 9.14 17.89
C ARG A 253 -14.32 9.34 18.87
N ARG A 254 -13.08 9.37 18.34
CA ARG A 254 -11.83 9.59 19.04
C ARG A 254 -11.11 10.76 18.39
N ASP A 255 -11.65 11.98 18.50
CA ASP A 255 -11.12 13.18 17.87
C ASP A 255 -10.22 14.00 18.80
N ARG A 256 -9.76 13.43 19.91
CA ARG A 256 -8.89 14.06 20.87
C ARG A 256 -7.56 13.35 21.00
N PHE A 257 -6.50 14.12 20.94
CA PHE A 257 -5.14 13.66 21.16
C PHE A 257 -4.45 14.55 22.20
N ALA A 258 -3.93 13.94 23.26
CA ALA A 258 -3.24 14.64 24.34
C ALA A 258 -1.75 14.78 24.02
N TYR A 259 -1.26 16.02 24.06
CA TYR A 259 0.16 16.32 23.89
C TYR A 259 0.55 17.50 24.79
N GLU A 260 1.66 17.38 25.53
CA GLU A 260 2.15 18.39 26.48
C GLU A 260 1.07 18.91 27.46
N GLY A 261 0.23 18.00 27.97
CA GLY A 261 -0.83 18.33 28.93
C GLY A 261 -2.03 19.08 28.34
N LYS A 262 -2.12 19.18 27.02
CA LYS A 262 -3.25 19.80 26.32
C LYS A 262 -3.92 18.77 25.39
N GLU A 263 -5.23 18.93 25.22
CA GLU A 263 -6.00 18.14 24.26
C GLU A 263 -6.20 18.93 22.96
N TYR A 264 -6.03 18.23 21.87
CA TYR A 264 -6.16 18.77 20.52
C TYR A 264 -7.17 17.98 19.70
N SER A 265 -7.86 18.64 18.81
CA SER A 265 -8.63 17.96 17.77
C SER A 265 -7.68 17.30 16.79
N SER A 266 -7.91 16.03 16.47
CA SER A 266 -7.00 15.21 15.70
C SER A 266 -7.71 14.35 14.68
N GLY A 267 -7.00 14.04 13.60
CA GLY A 267 -7.35 12.99 12.64
C GLY A 267 -6.29 11.89 12.66
N TYR A 268 -6.69 10.68 12.35
CA TYR A 268 -5.83 9.49 12.39
C TYR A 268 -5.80 8.77 11.06
N THR A 269 -4.65 8.18 10.75
CA THR A 269 -4.49 7.22 9.68
C THR A 269 -3.82 5.98 10.24
N SER A 270 -4.51 4.84 10.23
CA SER A 270 -3.94 3.56 10.65
C SER A 270 -2.88 3.10 9.67
N LEU A 271 -1.69 2.79 10.16
CA LEU A 271 -0.54 2.37 9.36
C LEU A 271 -0.25 0.87 9.50
N LEU A 272 -0.35 0.35 10.73
CA LEU A 272 -0.06 -1.04 11.06
C LEU A 272 -0.79 -1.46 12.34
N LEU A 273 -1.36 -2.67 12.37
CA LEU A 273 -1.76 -3.35 13.60
C LEU A 273 -0.80 -4.51 13.85
N HIS A 274 -0.08 -4.46 14.96
CA HIS A 274 0.87 -5.50 15.38
C HIS A 274 0.75 -5.78 16.87
N GLU A 275 0.54 -7.04 17.24
CA GLU A 275 0.40 -7.51 18.64
C GLU A 275 -0.62 -6.74 19.49
N GLY A 276 -1.69 -6.26 18.87
CA GLY A 276 -2.74 -5.49 19.57
C GLY A 276 -2.44 -3.99 19.70
N ILE A 277 -1.36 -3.51 19.12
CA ILE A 277 -1.02 -2.10 19.05
C ILE A 277 -1.25 -1.56 17.64
N PHE A 278 -2.06 -0.53 17.51
CA PHE A 278 -2.12 0.29 16.30
C PHE A 278 -0.99 1.30 16.29
N TYR A 279 -0.19 1.27 15.24
CA TYR A 279 0.70 2.36 14.88
C TYR A 279 -0.05 3.27 13.90
N VAL A 280 -0.17 4.54 14.26
CA VAL A 280 -0.99 5.49 13.53
C VAL A 280 -0.24 6.79 13.27
N SER A 281 -0.52 7.42 12.12
CA SER A 281 -0.21 8.82 11.90
C SER A 281 -1.31 9.66 12.55
N VAL A 282 -0.94 10.57 13.43
CA VAL A 282 -1.86 11.52 14.07
C VAL A 282 -1.56 12.91 13.55
N ARG A 283 -2.59 13.58 13.04
CA ARG A 283 -2.49 14.97 12.58
C ARG A 283 -3.21 15.90 13.54
N VAL A 284 -2.45 16.88 14.05
CA VAL A 284 -2.94 17.91 14.97
C VAL A 284 -2.53 19.29 14.44
N SER A 285 -3.47 20.09 13.96
CA SER A 285 -3.19 21.47 13.51
C SER A 285 -2.00 21.61 12.55
N GLY A 286 -1.79 20.62 11.67
CA GLY A 286 -0.67 20.60 10.72
C GLY A 286 0.63 20.02 11.26
N ILE A 287 0.66 19.58 12.51
CA ILE A 287 1.76 18.84 13.12
C ILE A 287 1.42 17.35 13.05
N PHE A 288 2.42 16.51 12.81
CA PHE A 288 2.24 15.07 12.73
C PHE A 288 2.92 14.37 13.90
N PHE A 289 2.34 13.25 14.30
CA PHE A 289 2.91 12.34 15.30
C PHE A 289 2.83 10.92 14.77
N LEU A 290 3.84 10.11 15.07
CA LEU A 290 3.71 8.68 15.09
C LEU A 290 3.24 8.28 16.48
N ALA A 291 2.12 7.58 16.57
CA ALA A 291 1.59 7.16 17.86
C ALA A 291 1.24 5.68 17.88
N ALA A 292 1.27 5.10 19.09
CA ALA A 292 0.86 3.73 19.37
C ALA A 292 -0.41 3.76 20.22
N PHE A 293 -1.46 3.12 19.73
CA PHE A 293 -2.77 2.99 20.37
C PHE A 293 -3.00 1.51 20.71
N ASP A 294 -3.24 1.23 21.97
CA ASP A 294 -3.53 -0.12 22.46
C ASP A 294 -5.02 -0.42 22.31
N ILE A 295 -5.35 -1.49 21.55
CA ILE A 295 -6.75 -1.87 21.30
C ILE A 295 -7.45 -2.48 22.51
N GLN A 296 -6.73 -2.92 23.55
CA GLN A 296 -7.30 -3.51 24.75
C GLN A 296 -7.71 -2.43 25.76
N THR A 297 -6.82 -1.44 25.98
CA THR A 297 -7.10 -0.32 26.88
C THR A 297 -7.82 0.81 26.19
N GLU A 298 -7.83 0.82 24.87
CA GLU A 298 -8.34 1.89 24.01
C GLU A 298 -7.70 3.25 24.29
N GLU A 299 -6.40 3.24 24.60
CA GLU A 299 -5.61 4.43 24.92
C GLU A 299 -4.35 4.55 24.08
N PHE A 300 -3.87 5.79 23.90
CA PHE A 300 -2.55 6.04 23.34
C PHE A 300 -1.49 5.77 24.41
N VAL A 301 -0.64 4.75 24.15
CA VAL A 301 0.41 4.30 25.09
C VAL A 301 1.77 4.91 24.79
N TRP A 302 1.95 5.47 23.60
CA TRP A 302 3.20 6.10 23.18
C TRP A 302 2.97 7.03 21.99
N HIS A 303 3.80 8.05 21.86
CA HIS A 303 3.89 8.89 20.67
C HIS A 303 5.27 9.53 20.51
N ASP A 304 5.60 9.88 19.25
CA ASP A 304 6.79 10.65 18.89
C ASP A 304 6.40 11.76 17.89
N LEU A 305 6.92 12.97 18.13
CA LEU A 305 6.69 14.13 17.27
C LEU A 305 7.38 13.92 15.93
N TRP A 306 6.63 14.13 14.86
CA TRP A 306 7.13 14.01 13.50
C TRP A 306 7.25 15.39 12.85
N ASP A 307 8.47 15.84 12.55
CA ASP A 307 8.73 17.19 12.07
C ASP A 307 8.52 17.36 10.56
N GLY A 308 8.14 16.32 9.85
CA GLY A 308 7.98 16.31 8.41
C GLY A 308 6.52 16.25 7.95
N TRP A 309 6.34 15.66 6.76
CA TRP A 309 5.05 15.37 6.18
C TRP A 309 4.42 14.14 6.81
N ASP A 310 3.18 13.87 6.42
CA ASP A 310 2.40 12.72 6.87
C ASP A 310 3.19 11.40 6.79
N ILE A 311 3.00 10.54 7.78
CA ILE A 311 3.68 9.26 7.85
C ILE A 311 2.97 8.29 6.92
N ASN A 312 3.71 7.70 6.00
CA ASN A 312 3.15 6.86 4.94
C ASN A 312 3.06 5.39 5.34
N SER A 313 4.03 4.89 6.10
CA SER A 313 4.01 3.49 6.54
C SER A 313 4.86 3.24 7.78
N VAL A 314 4.56 2.12 8.42
CA VAL A 314 5.32 1.54 9.53
C VAL A 314 5.55 0.06 9.23
N HIS A 315 6.77 -0.41 9.48
CA HIS A 315 7.17 -1.80 9.33
C HIS A 315 7.84 -2.27 10.62
N ILE A 316 7.64 -3.54 10.96
CA ILE A 316 8.31 -4.19 12.10
C ILE A 316 9.15 -5.34 11.56
N VAL A 317 10.44 -5.33 11.90
CA VAL A 317 11.42 -6.36 11.54
C VAL A 317 12.20 -6.72 12.78
N GLY A 318 11.96 -7.91 13.32
CA GLY A 318 12.51 -8.33 14.60
C GLY A 318 12.15 -7.35 15.74
N ASP A 319 13.14 -6.81 16.41
CA ASP A 319 13.00 -5.83 17.48
C ASP A 319 13.02 -4.37 16.99
N ARG A 320 13.04 -4.14 15.69
CA ARG A 320 13.04 -2.81 15.08
C ARG A 320 11.67 -2.44 14.54
N MET A 321 11.30 -1.18 14.75
CA MET A 321 10.19 -0.54 14.06
C MET A 321 10.75 0.55 13.16
N ILE A 322 10.37 0.52 11.90
CA ILE A 322 10.82 1.46 10.87
C ILE A 322 9.61 2.22 10.36
N ALA A 323 9.60 3.52 10.55
CA ALA A 323 8.55 4.40 10.07
C ALA A 323 9.11 5.37 9.02
N HIS A 324 8.31 5.70 8.00
CA HIS A 324 8.74 6.67 7.01
C HIS A 324 7.63 7.61 6.53
N SER A 325 8.05 8.79 6.15
CA SER A 325 7.29 9.79 5.38
C SER A 325 7.98 10.02 4.03
N HIS A 326 7.56 11.07 3.32
CA HIS A 326 8.23 11.47 2.07
C HIS A 326 9.68 11.94 2.27
N ASP A 327 10.02 12.50 3.41
CA ASP A 327 11.28 13.19 3.66
C ASP A 327 12.06 12.67 4.87
N GLU A 328 11.52 11.69 5.60
CA GLU A 328 12.14 11.18 6.81
C GLU A 328 11.90 9.68 6.99
N VAL A 329 12.93 8.98 7.46
CA VAL A 329 12.87 7.59 7.95
C VAL A 329 13.37 7.57 9.38
N ARG A 330 12.62 6.96 10.28
CA ARG A 330 13.04 6.74 11.67
C ARG A 330 13.05 5.27 11.99
N ILE A 331 14.10 4.87 12.69
CA ILE A 331 14.29 3.50 13.18
C ILE A 331 14.19 3.53 14.70
N TYR A 332 13.30 2.71 15.24
CA TYR A 332 13.04 2.60 16.67
C TYR A 332 13.39 1.19 17.15
N GLN A 333 13.88 1.09 18.35
CA GLN A 333 14.04 -0.19 19.05
C GLN A 333 12.81 -0.49 19.90
N ARG A 334 12.32 -1.73 19.83
CA ARG A 334 11.16 -2.22 20.59
C ARG A 334 11.60 -2.94 21.88
N VAL A 335 12.39 -2.31 22.74
CA VAL A 335 12.77 -2.87 24.04
C VAL A 335 12.07 -2.07 25.14
N GLY A 336 10.97 -2.60 25.66
CA GLY A 336 10.13 -1.89 26.63
C GLY A 336 9.39 -0.72 26.00
N ARG A 337 9.89 0.51 26.14
CA ARG A 337 9.39 1.68 25.44
C ARG A 337 10.08 1.82 24.07
N LEU A 338 9.31 2.26 23.08
CA LEU A 338 9.88 2.62 21.78
C LEU A 338 10.85 3.79 21.95
N THR A 339 12.11 3.57 21.58
CA THR A 339 13.14 4.60 21.60
C THR A 339 13.64 4.82 20.17
N CYS A 340 13.62 6.05 19.69
CA CYS A 340 14.17 6.38 18.38
C CYS A 340 15.69 6.21 18.41
N LEU A 341 16.20 5.20 17.68
CA LEU A 341 17.63 4.94 17.55
C LEU A 341 18.28 5.90 16.57
N GLN A 342 17.58 6.21 15.47
CA GLN A 342 18.14 7.00 14.39
C GLN A 342 17.06 7.73 13.59
N LYS A 343 17.37 8.99 13.25
CA LYS A 343 16.63 9.81 12.29
C LYS A 343 17.50 9.97 11.04
N LEU A 344 16.98 9.52 9.91
CA LEU A 344 17.66 9.63 8.62
C LEU A 344 17.19 10.86 7.81
N ARG A 345 16.73 11.90 8.52
CA ARG A 345 16.30 13.17 7.92
C ARG A 345 17.53 13.97 7.46
N GLY A 346 17.45 14.54 6.30
CA GLY A 346 18.53 15.41 5.79
C GLY A 346 19.83 14.69 5.46
N ALA A 347 20.25 13.68 6.24
CA ALA A 347 21.39 12.84 5.91
C ALA A 347 21.23 12.19 4.52
N LEU A 348 20.00 11.82 4.18
CA LEU A 348 19.64 11.35 2.84
C LEU A 348 19.80 12.43 1.77
N LEU A 349 19.38 13.67 2.06
CA LEU A 349 19.54 14.79 1.16
C LEU A 349 21.04 15.17 1.01
N HIS A 350 21.82 15.08 2.06
CA HIS A 350 23.27 15.34 2.02
C HIS A 350 24.07 14.23 1.36
N LEU A 351 23.69 12.97 1.52
CA LEU A 351 24.31 11.84 0.82
C LEU A 351 23.98 11.83 -0.68
N ILE A 352 22.89 12.47 -1.09
CA ILE A 352 22.42 12.49 -2.47
C ILE A 352 22.87 13.74 -3.21
N SER A 353 23.22 14.81 -2.51
CA SER A 353 23.65 16.07 -3.11
C SER A 353 24.96 16.56 -2.49
N PRO A 354 26.11 16.07 -2.94
CA PRO A 354 27.37 16.75 -2.68
C PRO A 354 27.44 18.12 -3.38
N PHE A 355 26.39 18.54 -4.13
CA PHE A 355 26.39 19.73 -4.99
C PHE A 355 25.41 20.84 -4.56
N THR A 356 24.81 20.78 -3.38
CA THR A 356 23.92 21.86 -2.92
C THR A 356 24.36 22.49 -1.60
N LEU A 357 25.65 22.66 -1.40
CA LEU A 357 26.19 23.60 -0.42
C LEU A 357 27.00 24.71 -1.14
N ASP A 358 26.38 25.32 -2.14
CA ASP A 358 26.69 26.68 -2.55
C ASP A 358 25.40 27.41 -2.89
N ARG A 359 24.89 28.11 -1.83
CA ARG A 359 23.87 29.17 -1.77
C ARG A 359 22.48 28.88 -2.26
#